data_614031087414028c29f8d57aab9991b7
#
_entry.id   614031087414028c29f8d57aab9991b7
#
_cell.length_a   1.000
_cell.length_b   1.000
_cell.length_c   1.000
_cell.angle_alpha   90.00
_cell.angle_beta   90.00
_cell.angle_gamma   90.00
#
_symmetry.space_group_name_H-M   'P 1'
#
loop_
_entity.id
_entity.type
_entity.pdbx_description
1 polymer ?
#
loop_
_entity_poly.entity_id
_entity_poly.type
_entity_poly.pdbx_seq_one_letter_code
_entity_poly.pdbx_strand_id
1 'polypeptide(L)' 'MQTLVIDTSYGSTVGMVGHDPIVETDSRTHVEKLQVNIATTVEQAGLKPENIDRIIVG' A
#
# COMPACT_ATOMS: atom_id res chain seq x y z
N MET A 1 -14.28 1.41 -8.51
CA MET A 1 -12.97 0.78 -8.79
C MET A 1 -12.03 1.03 -7.63
N GLN A 2 -11.38 0.00 -7.15
CA GLN A 2 -10.46 0.10 -6.02
C GLN A 2 -9.03 -0.04 -6.54
N THR A 3 -8.26 1.02 -6.43
CA THR A 3 -6.88 1.06 -6.93
C THR A 3 -5.91 1.17 -5.76
N LEU A 4 -4.97 0.23 -5.69
CA LEU A 4 -3.88 0.22 -4.72
C LEU A 4 -2.63 0.76 -5.41
N VAL A 5 -1.95 1.70 -4.77
CA VAL A 5 -0.72 2.30 -5.30
C VAL A 5 0.44 1.94 -4.39
N ILE A 6 1.50 1.43 -4.98
CA ILE A 6 2.73 1.06 -4.26
C ILE A 6 3.89 1.77 -4.95
N ASP A 7 4.64 2.58 -4.18
CA ASP A 7 5.81 3.28 -4.68
C ASP A 7 6.99 2.97 -3.74
N THR A 8 8.05 2.42 -4.30
CA THR A 8 9.25 2.04 -3.54
C THR A 8 10.48 2.86 -3.91
N SER A 9 10.31 3.99 -4.57
CA SER A 9 11.43 4.83 -5.03
C SER A 9 12.23 5.41 -3.87
N TYR A 10 11.58 5.81 -2.78
CA TYR A 10 12.21 6.43 -1.62
C TYR A 10 11.67 5.78 -0.34
N GLY A 11 12.05 4.54 -0.08
CA GLY A 11 11.41 3.75 0.94
C GLY A 11 10.17 3.10 0.34
N SER A 12 9.07 3.02 1.06
CA SER A 12 7.84 2.50 0.48
C SER A 12 6.64 3.35 0.85
N THR A 13 5.78 3.58 -0.13
CA THR A 13 4.50 4.24 0.05
C THR A 13 3.42 3.30 -0.46
N VAL A 14 2.45 2.99 0.37
CA VAL A 14 1.32 2.12 0.01
C VAL A 14 0.04 2.87 0.33
N GLY A 15 -0.84 2.98 -0.64
CA GLY A 15 -2.09 3.68 -0.43
C GLY A 15 -3.19 3.26 -1.39
N MET A 16 -4.42 3.47 -0.97
CA MET A 16 -5.59 3.34 -1.84
C MET A 16 -5.99 4.73 -2.33
N VAL A 17 -6.37 4.83 -3.59
CA VAL A 17 -6.86 6.09 -4.14
C VAL A 17 -8.07 6.55 -3.33
N GLY A 18 -8.01 7.79 -2.83
CA GLY A 18 -9.07 8.36 -1.98
C GLY A 18 -8.87 8.13 -0.48
N HIS A 19 -7.77 7.49 -0.08
CA HIS A 19 -7.43 7.24 1.32
C HIS A 19 -6.02 7.70 1.62
N ASP A 20 -5.72 7.91 2.90
CA ASP A 20 -4.39 8.34 3.33
C ASP A 20 -3.37 7.22 3.13
N PRO A 21 -2.20 7.51 2.54
CA PRO A 21 -1.17 6.50 2.32
C PRO A 21 -0.38 6.20 3.60
N ILE A 22 0.20 5.01 3.64
CA ILE A 22 1.18 4.63 4.66
C ILE A 22 2.56 4.81 4.04
N VAL A 23 3.40 5.62 4.67
CA VAL A 23 4.74 5.90 4.19
C VAL A 23 5.76 5.30 5.15
N GLU A 24 6.63 4.45 4.63
CA GLU A 24 7.73 3.83 5.39
C GLU A 24 9.05 4.35 4.82
N THR A 25 9.83 5.04 5.65
CA THR A 25 11.06 5.67 5.22
C THR A 25 12.31 4.82 5.50
N ASP A 26 12.21 3.77 6.29
CA ASP A 26 13.33 2.89 6.58
C ASP A 26 13.49 1.85 5.48
N SER A 27 14.46 2.06 4.60
CA SER A 27 14.69 1.19 3.44
C SER A 27 15.20 -0.20 3.83
N ARG A 28 15.70 -0.38 5.05
CA ARG A 28 16.21 -1.68 5.49
C ARG A 28 15.10 -2.68 5.78
N THR A 29 13.92 -2.18 6.11
CA THR A 29 12.80 -3.02 6.50
C THR A 29 11.62 -2.95 5.53
N HIS A 30 11.77 -2.22 4.40
CA HIS A 30 10.62 -1.96 3.54
C HIS A 30 10.05 -3.25 2.92
N VAL A 31 10.89 -4.26 2.67
CA VAL A 31 10.41 -5.52 2.09
C VAL A 31 9.46 -6.24 3.05
N GLU A 32 9.84 -6.32 4.32
CA GLU A 32 9.01 -6.95 5.35
C GLU A 32 7.78 -6.11 5.65
N LYS A 33 7.98 -4.80 5.77
CA LYS A 33 6.91 -3.87 6.09
C LYS A 33 5.92 -3.70 4.94
N LEU A 34 6.35 -3.94 3.71
CA LEU A 34 5.49 -3.75 2.55
C LEU A 34 4.23 -4.62 2.64
N GLN A 35 4.38 -5.90 2.97
CA GLN A 35 3.24 -6.80 3.10
C GLN A 35 2.29 -6.34 4.20
N VAL A 36 2.85 -5.95 5.34
CA VAL A 36 2.06 -5.44 6.47
C VAL A 36 1.33 -4.17 6.08
N ASN A 37 2.02 -3.26 5.39
CA ASN A 37 1.45 -1.99 4.98
C ASN A 37 0.33 -2.17 3.96
N ILE A 38 0.49 -3.10 3.01
CA ILE A 38 -0.56 -3.42 2.06
C ILE A 38 -1.80 -3.94 2.78
N ALA A 39 -1.63 -4.89 3.68
CA ALA A 39 -2.75 -5.46 4.44
C ALA A 39 -3.44 -4.38 5.28
N THR A 40 -2.66 -3.55 5.96
CA THR A 40 -3.19 -2.46 6.79
C THR A 40 -3.97 -1.45 5.95
N THR A 41 -3.41 -1.06 4.80
CA THR A 41 -4.05 -0.10 3.90
C THR A 41 -5.40 -0.60 3.41
N VAL A 42 -5.46 -1.85 2.97
CA VAL A 42 -6.69 -2.46 2.48
C VAL A 42 -7.72 -2.55 3.60
N GLU A 43 -7.28 -2.96 4.80
CA GLU A 43 -8.17 -3.08 5.96
C GLU A 43 -8.71 -1.72 6.40
N GLN A 44 -7.87 -0.69 6.43
CA GLN A 44 -8.29 0.66 6.81
C GLN A 44 -9.30 1.25 5.81
N ALA A 45 -9.22 0.84 4.56
CA ALA A 45 -10.18 1.24 3.54
C ALA A 45 -11.51 0.50 3.66
N GLY A 46 -11.61 -0.46 4.57
CA GLY A 46 -12.81 -1.27 4.75
C GLY A 46 -12.99 -2.32 3.66
N LEU A 47 -11.90 -2.72 3.03
CA LEU A 47 -11.91 -3.63 1.89
C LEU A 47 -11.20 -4.94 2.22
N LYS A 48 -11.39 -5.92 1.36
CA LYS A 48 -10.64 -7.18 1.37
C LYS A 48 -9.70 -7.20 0.17
N PRO A 49 -8.61 -7.98 0.20
CA PRO A 49 -7.69 -8.06 -0.95
C PRO A 49 -8.39 -8.38 -2.26
N GLU A 50 -9.43 -9.19 -2.23
CA GLU A 50 -10.21 -9.57 -3.41
C GLU A 50 -11.01 -8.42 -4.01
N ASN A 51 -11.16 -7.31 -3.28
CA ASN A 51 -11.88 -6.12 -3.76
C ASN A 51 -10.98 -5.18 -4.57
N ILE A 52 -9.69 -5.46 -4.64
CA ILE A 52 -8.75 -4.63 -5.38
C ILE A 52 -8.88 -4.92 -6.88
N ASP A 53 -9.20 -3.90 -7.66
CA ASP A 53 -9.37 -4.02 -9.11
C ASP A 53 -8.09 -3.74 -9.88
N ARG A 54 -7.22 -2.90 -9.33
CA ARG A 54 -5.99 -2.46 -10.00
C ARG A 54 -4.89 -2.24 -8.98
N ILE A 55 -3.67 -2.61 -9.35
CA ILE A 55 -2.48 -2.32 -8.57
C ILE A 55 -1.51 -1.54 -9.45
N ILE A 56 -1.05 -0.39 -8.95
CA ILE A 56 -0.06 0.44 -9.63
C ILE A 56 1.23 0.36 -8.83
N VAL A 57 2.31 -0.04 -9.47
CA VAL A 57 3.63 -0.15 -8.84
C VAL A 57 4.58 0.82 -9.51
N GLY A 58 5.18 1.69 -8.70
CA GLY A 58 6.15 2.68 -9.18
C GLY A 58 7.55 2.42 -8.71
#